data_71b50b315d9ce79320cc83d1eed55381
#
_entry.id   71b50b315d9ce79320cc83d1eed55381
#
_cell.length_a   1.000
_cell.length_b   1.000
_cell.length_c   1.000
_cell.angle_alpha   90.00
_cell.angle_beta   90.00
_cell.angle_gamma   90.00
#
_symmetry.space_group_name_H-M   'P 1'
#
loop_
_entity.id
_entity.type
_entity.pdbx_description
1 polymer ?
#
loop_
_entity_poly.entity_id
_entity_poly.type
_entity_poly.pdbx_seq_one_letter_code
_entity_poly.pdbx_strand_id
1 'polypeptide(L)' 'MASYYVNDNAQPNGDHEVHVSACAYFPSNRTYLGEYGSCAPAVAEARKTWSQSNGCYHCCRPCHTS' A
#
# COMPACT_ATOMS: atom_id res chain seq x y z
N MET A 1 -16.04 0.15 2.20
CA MET A 1 -14.68 -0.36 1.93
C MET A 1 -13.94 0.62 1.04
N ALA A 2 -12.63 0.69 1.22
CA ALA A 2 -11.79 1.56 0.40
C ALA A 2 -11.07 0.74 -0.67
N SER A 3 -10.74 1.36 -1.80
CA SER A 3 -9.90 0.78 -2.83
C SER A 3 -8.43 0.99 -2.44
N TYR A 4 -7.65 -0.09 -2.47
CA TYR A 4 -6.25 -0.06 -2.10
C TYR A 4 -5.35 -0.35 -3.30
N TYR A 5 -4.20 0.29 -3.31
CA TYR A 5 -3.19 0.16 -4.36
C TYR A 5 -1.81 0.06 -3.74
N VAL A 6 -0.90 -0.62 -4.43
CA VAL A 6 0.51 -0.66 -4.02
C VAL A 6 1.33 0.14 -5.03
N ASN A 7 2.30 0.91 -4.52
CA ASN A 7 3.24 1.64 -5.35
C ASN A 7 4.19 0.64 -6.01
N ASP A 8 4.24 0.63 -7.34
CA ASP A 8 5.14 -0.25 -8.09
C ASP A 8 6.60 0.16 -7.95
N ASN A 9 6.86 1.40 -7.53
CA ASN A 9 8.20 1.89 -7.27
C ASN A 9 8.52 1.75 -5.79
N ALA A 10 9.67 1.14 -5.48
CA ALA A 10 10.12 0.99 -4.11
C ALA A 10 10.63 2.32 -3.57
N GLN A 11 10.45 2.52 -2.25
CA GLN A 11 11.09 3.62 -1.53
C GLN A 11 12.60 3.36 -1.41
N PRO A 12 13.39 4.37 -0.97
CA PRO A 12 14.83 4.17 -0.79
C PRO A 12 15.20 2.98 0.10
N ASN A 13 14.33 2.64 1.07
CA ASN A 13 14.56 1.47 1.94
C ASN A 13 14.10 0.15 1.31
N GLY A 14 13.56 0.19 0.10
CA GLY A 14 13.10 -1.00 -0.61
C GLY A 14 11.64 -1.36 -0.41
N ASP A 15 10.89 -0.63 0.42
CA ASP A 15 9.49 -0.91 0.69
C ASP A 15 8.57 -0.40 -0.42
N HIS A 16 7.58 -1.21 -0.78
CA HIS A 16 6.50 -0.80 -1.68
C HIS A 16 5.31 -0.40 -0.81
N GLU A 17 4.90 0.86 -0.85
CA GLU A 17 3.84 1.37 0.01
C GLU A 17 2.46 1.06 -0.53
N VAL A 18 1.55 0.66 0.38
CA VAL A 18 0.14 0.46 0.08
C VAL A 18 -0.63 1.73 0.46
N HIS A 19 -1.45 2.22 -0.45
CA HIS A 19 -2.22 3.45 -0.30
C HIS A 19 -3.70 3.22 -0.58
N VAL A 20 -4.56 4.02 0.05
CA VAL A 20 -5.95 4.13 -0.38
C VAL A 20 -6.05 5.13 -1.54
N SER A 21 -7.10 5.02 -2.35
CA SER A 21 -7.28 5.88 -3.53
C SER A 21 -7.36 7.37 -3.17
N ALA A 22 -7.79 7.70 -1.96
CA ALA A 22 -7.93 9.09 -1.51
C ALA A 22 -6.67 9.67 -0.89
N CYS A 23 -5.57 8.91 -0.85
CA CYS A 23 -4.33 9.36 -0.23
C CYS A 23 -3.71 10.53 -1.01
N ALA A 24 -3.25 11.56 -0.28
CA ALA A 24 -2.60 12.73 -0.90
C ALA A 24 -1.28 12.34 -1.60
N TYR A 25 -0.67 11.24 -1.19
CA TYR A 25 0.60 10.75 -1.73
C TYR A 25 0.40 9.56 -2.69
N PHE A 26 -0.77 9.49 -3.30
CA PHE A 26 -1.17 8.39 -4.19
C PHE A 26 -0.21 8.31 -5.38
N PRO A 27 0.45 7.15 -5.62
CA PRO A 27 1.46 7.03 -6.66
C PRO A 27 0.85 6.97 -8.05
N SER A 28 1.59 7.45 -9.06
CA SER A 28 1.18 7.33 -10.45
C SER A 28 1.41 5.93 -10.99
N ASN A 29 2.51 5.27 -10.62
CA ASN A 29 2.77 3.88 -10.98
C ASN A 29 2.30 2.99 -9.84
N ARG A 30 1.16 2.32 -10.05
CA ARG A 30 0.51 1.56 -9.00
C ARG A 30 -0.19 0.31 -9.54
N THR A 31 -0.40 -0.65 -8.65
CA THR A 31 -1.17 -1.86 -8.94
C THR A 31 -2.37 -1.92 -8.01
N TYR A 32 -3.54 -2.13 -8.58
CA TYR A 32 -4.79 -2.25 -7.81
C TYR A 32 -4.78 -3.54 -6.99
N LEU A 33 -5.11 -3.44 -5.71
CA LEU A 33 -5.12 -4.59 -4.80
C LEU A 33 -6.52 -5.12 -4.52
N GLY A 34 -7.53 -4.27 -4.63
CA GLY A 34 -8.90 -4.63 -4.32
C GLY A 34 -9.52 -3.68 -3.32
N GLU A 35 -10.77 -3.98 -2.92
CA GLU A 35 -11.48 -3.21 -1.90
C GLU A 35 -11.47 -3.99 -0.59
N TYR A 36 -11.08 -3.32 0.48
CA TYR A 36 -10.96 -3.94 1.80
C TYR A 36 -11.46 -3.01 2.88
N GLY A 37 -11.85 -3.57 4.02
CA GLY A 37 -12.30 -2.79 5.17
C GLY A 37 -11.18 -2.15 5.97
N SER A 38 -9.93 -2.59 5.74
CA SER A 38 -8.75 -2.07 6.43
C SER A 38 -7.51 -2.31 5.59
N CYS A 39 -6.36 -1.75 6.01
CA CYS A 39 -5.12 -1.89 5.27
C CYS A 39 -4.48 -3.28 5.41
N ALA A 40 -4.74 -4.01 6.48
CA ALA A 40 -4.06 -5.28 6.75
C ALA A 40 -4.22 -6.30 5.62
N PRO A 41 -5.45 -6.62 5.14
CA PRO A 41 -5.59 -7.55 4.02
C PRO A 41 -5.03 -6.98 2.72
N ALA A 42 -5.04 -5.66 2.54
CA ALA A 42 -4.47 -5.03 1.35
C ALA A 42 -2.95 -5.20 1.32
N VAL A 43 -2.28 -5.02 2.46
CA VAL A 43 -0.83 -5.23 2.56
C VAL A 43 -0.49 -6.70 2.31
N ALA A 44 -1.30 -7.64 2.84
CA ALA A 44 -1.10 -9.06 2.61
C ALA A 44 -1.20 -9.40 1.12
N GLU A 45 -2.14 -8.78 0.41
CA GLU A 45 -2.29 -8.97 -1.03
C GLU A 45 -1.08 -8.40 -1.78
N ALA A 46 -0.61 -7.21 -1.38
CA ALA A 46 0.57 -6.58 -2.00
C ALA A 46 1.82 -7.44 -1.86
N ARG A 47 1.96 -8.14 -0.74
CA ARG A 47 3.14 -8.98 -0.47
C ARG A 47 3.24 -10.19 -1.39
N LYS A 48 2.18 -10.55 -2.07
CA LYS A 48 2.21 -11.61 -3.08
C LYS A 48 3.01 -11.19 -4.30
N THR A 49 3.03 -9.90 -4.62
CA THR A 49 3.79 -9.35 -5.75
C THR A 49 5.12 -8.74 -5.28
N TRP A 50 5.05 -7.94 -4.21
CA TRP A 50 6.20 -7.26 -3.63
C TRP A 50 6.32 -7.71 -2.18
N SER A 51 7.21 -8.68 -1.91
CA SER A 51 7.33 -9.26 -0.56
C SER A 51 7.65 -8.21 0.50
N GLN A 52 8.33 -7.13 0.12
CA GLN A 52 8.65 -6.03 1.01
C GLN A 52 7.63 -4.91 0.83
N SER A 53 6.37 -5.20 1.20
CA SER A 53 5.26 -4.24 1.15
C SER A 53 4.88 -3.81 2.56
N ASN A 54 4.38 -2.56 2.68
CA ASN A 54 4.14 -1.92 3.95
C ASN A 54 3.08 -0.83 3.74
N GLY A 55 2.35 -0.45 4.78
CA GLY A 55 1.33 0.58 4.68
C GLY A 55 1.93 1.98 4.63
N CYS A 56 1.30 2.87 3.86
CA CYS A 56 1.68 4.27 3.81
C CYS A 56 1.52 4.90 5.20
N TYR A 57 2.51 5.68 5.62
CA TYR A 57 2.49 6.36 6.92
C TYR A 57 1.27 7.27 7.08
N HIS A 58 0.80 7.87 5.98
CA HIS A 58 -0.27 8.88 6.02
C HIS A 58 -1.67 8.26 5.93
N CYS A 59 -1.90 7.28 5.04
CA CYS A 59 -3.24 6.73 4.82
C CYS A 59 -3.43 5.31 5.35
N CYS A 60 -2.36 4.58 5.59
CA CYS A 60 -2.40 3.21 6.11
C CYS A 60 -1.52 3.08 7.34
N ARG A 61 -1.60 4.05 8.24
CA ARG A 61 -0.73 4.18 9.40
C ARG A 61 -0.69 2.93 10.30
N PRO A 62 -1.83 2.25 10.58
CA PRO A 62 -1.79 1.03 11.38
C PRO A 62 -0.94 -0.09 10.77
N CYS A 63 -0.71 -0.05 9.46
CA CYS A 63 0.07 -1.06 8.75
C CYS A 63 1.49 -0.58 8.42
N HIS A 64 1.85 0.63 8.82
CA HIS A 64 3.19 1.18 8.60
C HIS A 64 4.14 0.61 9.66
N THR A 65 5.20 -0.05 9.21
CA THR A 65 6.14 -0.75 10.11
C THR A 65 7.57 -0.19 10.08
N SER A 66 7.83 0.79 9.22
CA SER A 66 9.20 1.33 9.12
C SER A 66 9.25 2.81 8.79
#